data_94c249808a89d7c376e061a3544d3124
#
_entry.id   94c249808a89d7c376e061a3544d3124
#
_cell.length_a   1.000
_cell.length_b   1.000
_cell.length_c   1.000
_cell.angle_alpha   90.00
_cell.angle_beta   90.00
_cell.angle_gamma   90.00
#
_symmetry.space_group_name_H-M   'P 1'
#
loop_
_entity.id
_entity.type
_entity.pdbx_description
1 polymer ?
#
loop_
_entity_poly.entity_id
_entity_poly.type
_entity_poly.pdbx_seq_one_letter_code
_entity_poly.pdbx_strand_id
1 'polypeptide(L)' 'MSERFMVAEEGWYKAYVVDTKLDITVAGPFRYAEEAVYEARMMERDAEEEEEGE' A
#
# COMPACT_ATOMS: atom_id res chain seq x y z
N MET A 1 -9.59 7.14 10.73
CA MET A 1 -8.52 6.27 10.25
C MET A 1 -8.94 5.56 9.00
N SER A 2 -8.28 5.83 7.94
CA SER A 2 -8.63 5.21 6.67
C SER A 2 -7.52 4.25 6.25
N GLU A 3 -7.92 3.05 5.93
CA GLU A 3 -6.99 2.07 5.40
C GLU A 3 -7.07 2.17 3.89
N ARG A 4 -6.39 3.17 3.37
CA ARG A 4 -6.40 3.43 1.95
C ARG A 4 -5.61 2.39 1.16
N PHE A 5 -4.51 1.95 1.72
CA PHE A 5 -3.63 1.02 1.02
C PHE A 5 -3.75 -0.38 1.59
N MET A 6 -3.91 -1.35 0.71
CA MET A 6 -4.04 -2.75 1.09
C MET A 6 -2.96 -3.58 0.41
N VAL A 7 -2.62 -4.69 1.06
CA VAL A 7 -1.69 -5.64 0.47
C VAL A 7 -2.49 -6.77 -0.16
N ALA A 8 -2.23 -7.03 -1.43
CA ALA A 8 -2.84 -8.13 -2.15
C ALA A 8 -1.77 -9.14 -2.52
N GLU A 9 -2.04 -10.40 -2.27
CA GLU A 9 -1.11 -11.46 -2.63
C GLU A 9 -1.67 -12.28 -3.77
N GLU A 10 -0.85 -12.46 -4.79
CA GLU A 10 -1.25 -13.18 -5.99
C GLU A 10 -0.31 -14.35 -6.22
N GLY A 11 -0.35 -15.32 -5.30
CA GLY A 11 0.53 -16.46 -5.37
C GLY A 11 1.84 -16.20 -4.64
N TRP A 12 2.81 -17.07 -4.88
CA TRP A 12 4.07 -17.03 -4.16
C TRP A 12 4.95 -15.89 -4.67
N TYR A 13 5.52 -15.14 -3.74
CA TYR A 13 6.44 -14.06 -4.06
C TYR A 13 5.83 -12.97 -4.95
N LYS A 14 4.52 -12.78 -4.84
CA LYS A 14 3.84 -11.74 -5.61
C LYS A 14 2.87 -10.98 -4.70
N ALA A 15 3.40 -10.05 -3.96
CA ALA A 15 2.60 -9.19 -3.10
C ALA A 15 2.57 -7.79 -3.71
N TYR A 16 1.41 -7.15 -3.66
CA TYR A 16 1.21 -5.83 -4.25
C TYR A 16 0.58 -4.89 -3.24
N VAL A 17 0.83 -3.61 -3.41
CA VAL A 17 0.13 -2.59 -2.64
C VAL A 17 -0.92 -1.99 -3.56
N VAL A 18 -2.16 -1.99 -3.10
CA VAL A 18 -3.29 -1.47 -3.86
C VAL A 18 -3.84 -0.23 -3.18
N ASP A 19 -4.06 0.81 -3.95
CA ASP A 19 -4.71 2.02 -3.47
C ASP A 19 -6.22 1.83 -3.65
N THR A 20 -6.90 1.57 -2.55
CA THR A 20 -8.33 1.26 -2.60
C THR A 20 -9.16 2.47 -2.97
N LYS A 21 -8.66 3.66 -2.74
CA LYS A 21 -9.36 4.88 -3.09
C LYS A 21 -9.41 5.06 -4.61
N LEU A 22 -8.32 4.76 -5.27
CA LEU A 22 -8.22 4.89 -6.72
C LEU A 22 -8.46 3.56 -7.44
N ASP A 23 -8.51 2.47 -6.67
CA ASP A 23 -8.69 1.12 -7.19
C ASP A 23 -7.61 0.73 -8.20
N ILE A 24 -6.38 1.05 -7.86
CA ILE A 24 -5.23 0.71 -8.71
C ILE A 24 -4.10 0.13 -7.87
N THR A 25 -3.26 -0.67 -8.52
CA THR A 25 -2.06 -1.19 -7.89
C THR A 25 -0.98 -0.11 -8.00
N VAL A 26 -0.42 0.28 -6.87
CA VAL A 26 0.56 1.37 -6.86
C VAL A 26 1.99 0.90 -6.60
N ALA A 27 2.18 -0.33 -6.15
CA ALA A 27 3.53 -0.84 -5.91
C ALA A 27 3.54 -2.35 -5.99
N GLY A 28 4.70 -2.90 -6.32
CA GLY A 28 4.92 -4.33 -6.43
C GLY A 28 5.35 -4.74 -7.82
N PRO A 29 5.59 -6.03 -8.04
CA PRO A 29 5.43 -7.10 -7.04
C PRO A 29 6.57 -7.14 -6.04
N PHE A 30 6.24 -7.43 -4.80
CA PHE A 30 7.23 -7.63 -3.76
C PHE A 30 7.40 -9.12 -3.52
N ARG A 31 8.60 -9.51 -3.19
CA ARG A 31 8.89 -10.91 -2.95
C ARG A 31 8.23 -11.43 -1.68
N TYR A 32 8.16 -10.59 -0.67
CA TYR A 32 7.57 -10.95 0.61
C TYR A 32 6.43 -10.00 0.95
N ALA A 33 5.37 -10.56 1.53
CA ALA A 33 4.24 -9.76 1.94
C ALA A 33 4.64 -8.69 2.96
N GLU A 34 5.63 -8.97 3.80
CA GLU A 34 6.11 -7.99 4.77
C GLU A 34 6.61 -6.72 4.12
N GLU A 35 7.26 -6.85 2.98
CA GLU A 35 7.76 -5.70 2.25
C GLU A 35 6.59 -4.86 1.75
N ALA A 36 5.55 -5.52 1.26
CA ALA A 36 4.37 -4.81 0.78
C ALA A 36 3.66 -4.10 1.93
N VAL A 37 3.58 -4.76 3.08
CA VAL A 37 2.97 -4.15 4.26
C VAL A 37 3.73 -2.91 4.68
N TYR A 38 5.05 -2.99 4.66
CA TYR A 38 5.89 -1.86 5.03
C TYR A 38 5.64 -0.68 4.08
N GLU A 39 5.63 -0.95 2.79
CA GLU A 39 5.39 0.09 1.79
C GLU A 39 3.99 0.70 1.95
N ALA A 40 3.00 -0.15 2.21
CA ALA A 40 1.64 0.33 2.40
C ALA A 40 1.56 1.30 3.58
N ARG A 41 2.24 0.98 4.67
CA ARG A 41 2.26 1.84 5.84
C ARG A 41 2.95 3.16 5.56
N MET A 42 4.03 3.13 4.80
CA MET A 42 4.73 4.35 4.43
C MET A 42 3.86 5.24 3.56
N MET A 43 3.15 4.64 2.62
CA MET A 43 2.26 5.39 1.75
C MET A 43 1.08 5.98 2.51
N GLU A 44 0.55 5.24 3.47
CA GLU A 44 -0.54 5.74 4.31
C GLU A 44 -0.09 6.95 5.12
N ARG A 45 1.10 6.86 5.66
CA ARG A 45 1.66 7.92 6.45
C ARG A 45 1.86 9.18 5.62
N ASP A 46 2.40 9.02 4.42
CA ASP A 46 2.60 10.14 3.51
C ASP A 46 1.28 10.79 3.12
N ALA A 47 0.28 9.96 2.85
CA ALA A 47 -1.04 10.47 2.48
C ALA A 47 -1.68 11.25 3.62
N GLU A 48 -1.53 10.77 4.85
CA GLU A 48 -2.06 11.45 6.01
C GLU A 48 -1.36 12.78 6.25
N GLU A 49 -0.05 12.81 6.07
CA GLU A 49 0.72 14.04 6.23
C GLU A 49 0.31 15.08 5.20
N GLU A 50 0.06 14.67 3.98
CA GLU A 50 -0.39 15.58 2.93
C GLU A 50 -1.72 16.20 3.27
N GLU A 51 -2.64 15.40 3.80
CA GLU A 51 -3.96 15.90 4.17
C GLU A 51 -3.89 16.87 5.33
N GLU A 52 -3.01 16.61 6.28
CA GLU A 52 -2.85 17.48 7.44
C GLU A 52 -2.06 18.72 7.14
N GLY A 53 -1.27 18.69 6.09
CA GLY A 53 -0.43 19.80 5.70
C GLY A 53 -1.17 20.99 5.12
N GLU A 54 -2.45 20.86 4.98
CA GLU A 54 -3.29 21.96 4.48
C GLU A 54 -3.56 23.01 5.57
#